data_b9ccf5ce3474f0c26cae29ae6b885bdf
#
_entry.id   b9ccf5ce3474f0c26cae29ae6b885bdf
#
_cell.length_a   1.000
_cell.length_b   1.000
_cell.length_c   1.000
_cell.angle_alpha   90.00
_cell.angle_beta   90.00
_cell.angle_gamma   90.00
#
_symmetry.space_group_name_H-M   'P 1'
#
loop_
_entity.id
_entity.type
_entity.pdbx_description
1 polymer ?
#
loop_
_entity_poly.entity_id
_entity_poly.type
_entity_poly.pdbx_seq_one_letter_code
_entity_poly.pdbx_strand_id
1 'polypeptide(L)'
;MKHCLTLISSILLCSVYLAHGQVHPDTALTRLVEGNARFSKGESIRPNQSPNRVKELAGGQNPFAIIVGCSDSRVPNEIVFDQGLGDLFIVRTAGQVSSYASWGSIEFANAVLGAKLIVVLGHTECGAVAAAVNVPEVPGHVVTLINAIKPAAQATKNLQGNRIESAVKMNVAMQVNQLRQLEPVLSKSVASGQTKIVGAVYHLRTGKVEFLSEEYILAAR
;
A
#
# COMPACT_ATOMS: atom_id res chain seq x y z
N MET A 1 29.64 15.77 63.17
CA MET A 1 29.58 15.11 61.83
C MET A 1 28.13 15.03 61.41
N LYS A 2 27.69 15.92 60.52
CA LYS A 2 26.31 15.98 60.01
C LYS A 2 26.29 15.42 58.58
N HIS A 3 25.67 14.25 58.38
CA HIS A 3 25.50 13.67 57.07
C HIS A 3 24.29 14.33 56.37
N CYS A 4 24.58 15.04 55.28
CA CYS A 4 23.55 15.61 54.41
C CYS A 4 23.18 14.54 53.41
N LEU A 5 21.97 13.95 53.53
CA LEU A 5 21.39 13.05 52.52
C LEU A 5 20.74 13.90 51.44
N THR A 6 21.34 13.95 50.26
CA THR A 6 20.76 14.55 49.06
C THR A 6 19.86 13.51 48.39
N LEU A 7 18.53 13.70 48.47
CA LEU A 7 17.56 12.96 47.67
C LEU A 7 17.61 13.45 46.22
N ILE A 8 18.11 12.61 45.31
CA ILE A 8 18.00 12.82 43.90
C ILE A 8 16.61 12.31 43.47
N SER A 9 15.70 13.24 43.24
CA SER A 9 14.38 12.96 42.68
C SER A 9 14.53 12.77 41.15
N SER A 10 14.53 11.51 40.73
CA SER A 10 14.51 11.18 39.29
C SER A 10 13.09 11.45 38.75
N ILE A 11 12.91 12.58 38.07
CA ILE A 11 11.69 12.88 37.33
C ILE A 11 11.71 12.00 36.07
N LEU A 12 10.95 10.92 36.13
CA LEU A 12 10.66 10.07 34.97
C LEU A 12 9.74 10.86 34.03
N LEU A 13 10.31 11.50 33.01
CA LEU A 13 9.54 12.10 31.92
C LEU A 13 8.87 10.96 31.16
N CYS A 14 7.67 10.59 31.57
CA CYS A 14 6.80 9.71 30.79
C CYS A 14 6.30 10.51 29.59
N SER A 15 6.96 10.35 28.43
CA SER A 15 6.49 10.88 27.16
C SER A 15 5.14 10.22 26.88
N VAL A 16 4.05 10.94 27.14
CA VAL A 16 2.71 10.52 26.72
C VAL A 16 2.69 10.65 25.20
N TYR A 17 3.07 9.58 24.52
CA TYR A 17 2.68 9.41 23.14
C TYR A 17 1.15 9.35 23.14
N LEU A 18 0.51 10.45 22.71
CA LEU A 18 -0.90 10.45 22.37
C LEU A 18 -1.08 9.36 21.32
N ALA A 19 -1.54 8.20 21.74
CA ALA A 19 -1.98 7.15 20.85
C ALA A 19 -3.18 7.72 20.08
N HIS A 20 -2.92 8.35 18.94
CA HIS A 20 -3.97 8.60 17.96
C HIS A 20 -4.53 7.23 17.63
N GLY A 21 -5.79 6.99 17.97
CA GLY A 21 -6.43 5.70 17.81
C GLY A 21 -6.24 5.21 16.38
N GLN A 22 -5.61 4.04 16.24
CA GLN A 22 -5.39 3.41 14.94
C GLN A 22 -6.74 3.23 14.25
N VAL A 23 -6.82 3.64 12.96
CA VAL A 23 -8.04 3.45 12.18
C VAL A 23 -8.20 1.96 11.90
N HIS A 24 -9.37 1.41 12.23
CA HIS A 24 -9.67 0.00 11.94
C HIS A 24 -9.54 -0.27 10.43
N PRO A 25 -8.96 -1.40 9.98
CA PRO A 25 -8.72 -1.68 8.57
C PRO A 25 -9.97 -1.57 7.70
N ASP A 26 -11.13 -2.00 8.18
CA ASP A 26 -12.38 -1.91 7.41
C ASP A 26 -12.86 -0.46 7.27
N THR A 27 -12.70 0.37 8.31
CA THR A 27 -12.98 1.81 8.22
C THR A 27 -12.02 2.49 7.24
N ALA A 28 -10.74 2.12 7.26
CA ALA A 28 -9.76 2.61 6.31
C ALA A 28 -10.13 2.22 4.86
N LEU A 29 -10.56 0.97 4.65
CA LEU A 29 -11.01 0.50 3.35
C LEU A 29 -12.25 1.26 2.86
N THR A 30 -13.24 1.47 3.72
CA THR A 30 -14.43 2.28 3.39
C THR A 30 -14.05 3.70 2.93
N ARG A 31 -13.12 4.37 3.63
CA ARG A 31 -12.63 5.71 3.23
C ARG A 31 -12.02 5.70 1.82
N LEU A 32 -11.25 4.68 1.47
CA LEU A 32 -10.66 4.55 0.14
C LEU A 32 -11.72 4.30 -0.94
N VAL A 33 -12.70 3.42 -0.66
CA VAL A 33 -13.81 3.13 -1.58
C VAL A 33 -14.63 4.39 -1.85
N GLU A 34 -15.01 5.12 -0.80
CA GLU A 34 -15.77 6.36 -0.91
C GLU A 34 -14.96 7.45 -1.64
N GLY A 35 -13.67 7.57 -1.34
CA GLY A 35 -12.77 8.52 -2.00
C GLY A 35 -12.65 8.23 -3.51
N ASN A 36 -12.46 6.97 -3.90
CA ASN A 36 -12.43 6.61 -5.32
C ASN A 36 -13.79 6.80 -6.00
N ALA A 37 -14.88 6.56 -5.28
CA ALA A 37 -16.22 6.84 -5.81
C ALA A 37 -16.40 8.33 -6.13
N ARG A 38 -15.94 9.24 -5.27
CA ARG A 38 -15.95 10.69 -5.55
C ARG A 38 -15.05 11.03 -6.74
N PHE A 39 -13.80 10.54 -6.74
CA PHE A 39 -12.85 10.78 -7.83
C PHE A 39 -13.42 10.35 -9.18
N SER A 40 -13.92 9.12 -9.30
CA SER A 40 -14.41 8.55 -10.55
C SER A 40 -15.68 9.23 -11.09
N LYS A 41 -16.40 9.96 -10.25
CA LYS A 41 -17.58 10.77 -10.62
C LYS A 41 -17.24 12.25 -10.89
N GLY A 42 -15.99 12.68 -10.66
CA GLY A 42 -15.61 14.09 -10.74
C GLY A 42 -16.07 14.95 -9.54
N GLU A 43 -16.38 14.30 -8.42
CA GLU A 43 -16.91 14.92 -7.18
C GLU A 43 -15.85 15.01 -6.07
N SER A 44 -14.56 15.03 -6.43
CA SER A 44 -13.44 15.06 -5.47
C SER A 44 -13.51 16.28 -4.56
N ILE A 45 -13.38 16.05 -3.24
CA ILE A 45 -13.38 17.11 -2.21
C ILE A 45 -11.97 17.57 -1.83
N ARG A 46 -10.92 16.86 -2.26
CA ARG A 46 -9.50 17.18 -2.06
C ARG A 46 -9.16 17.50 -0.60
N PRO A 47 -9.41 16.58 0.34
CA PRO A 47 -9.20 16.83 1.76
C PRO A 47 -7.72 17.03 2.08
N ASN A 48 -7.42 17.66 3.24
CA ASN A 48 -6.07 17.72 3.81
C ASN A 48 -4.98 18.28 2.88
N GLN A 49 -5.30 19.30 2.04
CA GLN A 49 -4.37 19.93 1.09
C GLN A 49 -4.06 21.40 1.43
N SER A 50 -4.36 21.85 2.63
CA SER A 50 -4.16 23.26 3.05
C SER A 50 -2.74 23.52 3.56
N PRO A 51 -2.24 24.78 3.51
CA PRO A 51 -0.99 25.18 4.16
C PRO A 51 -0.96 24.91 5.67
N ASN A 52 -2.12 24.95 6.34
CA ASN A 52 -2.21 24.60 7.75
C ASN A 52 -1.95 23.12 7.97
N ARG A 53 -2.46 22.25 7.10
CA ARG A 53 -2.18 20.83 7.16
C ARG A 53 -0.69 20.51 7.07
N VAL A 54 0.06 21.23 6.22
CA VAL A 54 1.52 21.11 6.14
C VAL A 54 2.18 21.38 7.50
N LYS A 55 1.76 22.46 8.19
CA LYS A 55 2.29 22.82 9.51
C LYS A 55 1.95 21.77 10.57
N GLU A 56 0.71 21.27 10.57
CA GLU A 56 0.26 20.22 11.49
C GLU A 56 1.09 18.95 11.38
N LEU A 57 1.45 18.57 10.15
CA LEU A 57 2.20 17.34 9.88
C LEU A 57 3.72 17.47 10.09
N ALA A 58 4.25 18.69 10.29
CA ALA A 58 5.68 18.89 10.48
C ALA A 58 6.25 18.14 11.70
N GLY A 59 5.43 17.88 12.71
CA GLY A 59 5.80 17.14 13.93
C GLY A 59 5.65 15.61 13.85
N GLY A 60 5.06 15.08 12.77
CA GLY A 60 4.84 13.63 12.62
C GLY A 60 3.75 13.27 11.62
N GLN A 61 3.58 11.97 11.36
CA GLN A 61 2.57 11.46 10.44
C GLN A 61 1.81 10.29 11.09
N ASN A 62 0.55 10.13 10.70
CA ASN A 62 -0.32 9.04 11.13
C ASN A 62 -1.21 8.58 9.96
N PRO A 63 -0.63 7.96 8.93
CA PRO A 63 -1.38 7.49 7.78
C PRO A 63 -2.36 6.38 8.19
N PHE A 64 -3.59 6.42 7.64
CA PHE A 64 -4.58 5.41 7.96
C PHE A 64 -4.48 4.15 7.09
N ALA A 65 -3.78 4.22 5.95
CA ALA A 65 -3.57 3.10 5.04
C ALA A 65 -2.21 3.18 4.32
N ILE A 66 -1.74 2.03 3.87
CA ILE A 66 -0.54 1.85 3.03
C ILE A 66 -1.00 1.46 1.63
N ILE A 67 -0.53 2.16 0.61
CA ILE A 67 -0.78 1.79 -0.79
C ILE A 67 0.52 1.35 -1.44
N VAL A 68 0.55 0.11 -1.92
CA VAL A 68 1.64 -0.46 -2.72
C VAL A 68 1.22 -0.37 -4.18
N GLY A 69 1.63 0.68 -4.87
CA GLY A 69 1.14 1.05 -6.18
C GLY A 69 2.20 1.08 -7.28
N CYS A 70 1.73 1.21 -8.52
CA CYS A 70 2.61 1.42 -9.66
C CYS A 70 3.17 2.84 -9.68
N SER A 71 4.43 3.00 -10.19
CA SER A 71 5.04 4.29 -10.46
C SER A 71 4.47 5.00 -11.71
N ASP A 72 3.51 4.40 -12.40
CA ASP A 72 2.85 4.98 -13.58
C ASP A 72 2.28 6.37 -13.26
N SER A 73 2.65 7.38 -14.06
CA SER A 73 2.26 8.77 -13.84
C SER A 73 0.74 9.02 -13.92
N ARG A 74 0.00 8.09 -14.52
CA ARG A 74 -1.47 8.12 -14.62
C ARG A 74 -2.18 7.61 -13.36
N VAL A 75 -1.42 7.11 -12.36
CA VAL A 75 -1.94 6.48 -11.14
C VAL A 75 -1.40 7.21 -9.89
N PRO A 76 -1.66 8.51 -9.71
CA PRO A 76 -1.31 9.20 -8.46
C PRO A 76 -2.29 8.76 -7.35
N ASN A 77 -1.81 7.93 -6.44
CA ASN A 77 -2.66 7.19 -5.50
C ASN A 77 -3.52 8.10 -4.61
N GLU A 78 -2.96 9.22 -4.13
CA GLU A 78 -3.68 10.19 -3.31
C GLU A 78 -4.86 10.81 -4.09
N ILE A 79 -4.68 11.09 -5.37
CA ILE A 79 -5.73 11.64 -6.23
C ILE A 79 -6.78 10.58 -6.55
N VAL A 80 -6.34 9.35 -6.90
CA VAL A 80 -7.23 8.23 -7.21
C VAL A 80 -8.17 7.90 -6.05
N PHE A 81 -7.69 8.05 -4.81
CA PHE A 81 -8.50 7.80 -3.61
C PHE A 81 -9.06 9.07 -2.97
N ASP A 82 -8.92 10.25 -3.60
CA ASP A 82 -9.38 11.55 -3.07
C ASP A 82 -8.95 11.75 -1.61
N GLN A 83 -7.64 11.61 -1.37
CA GLN A 83 -6.99 11.78 -0.08
C GLN A 83 -5.95 12.91 -0.15
N GLY A 84 -5.42 13.33 0.99
CA GLY A 84 -4.47 14.43 1.08
C GLY A 84 -3.23 14.12 1.89
N LEU A 85 -2.54 15.18 2.31
CA LEU A 85 -1.28 15.10 3.05
C LEU A 85 -1.45 14.33 4.36
N GLY A 86 -0.60 13.32 4.56
CA GLY A 86 -0.55 12.53 5.78
C GLY A 86 -1.61 11.43 5.91
N ASP A 87 -2.53 11.30 4.94
CA ASP A 87 -3.59 10.31 4.95
C ASP A 87 -3.10 8.92 4.57
N LEU A 88 -2.22 8.85 3.57
CA LEU A 88 -1.72 7.59 3.01
C LEU A 88 -0.20 7.49 3.11
N PHE A 89 0.30 6.28 3.37
CA PHE A 89 1.71 5.95 3.19
C PHE A 89 1.87 5.24 1.85
N ILE A 90 2.63 5.83 0.92
CA ILE A 90 2.70 5.37 -0.46
C ILE A 90 4.06 4.71 -0.75
N VAL A 91 4.02 3.48 -1.26
CA VAL A 91 5.19 2.76 -1.80
C VAL A 91 4.95 2.50 -3.28
N ARG A 92 5.83 3.00 -4.16
CA ARG A 92 5.64 2.91 -5.62
C ARG A 92 6.86 2.35 -6.33
N THR A 93 6.60 1.36 -7.19
CA THR A 93 7.56 0.79 -8.14
C THR A 93 6.83 0.45 -9.44
N ALA A 94 7.52 0.36 -10.57
CA ALA A 94 6.86 -0.04 -11.80
C ALA A 94 6.26 -1.45 -11.67
N GLY A 95 4.97 -1.60 -12.01
CA GLY A 95 4.21 -2.84 -11.83
C GLY A 95 3.93 -3.21 -10.38
N GLN A 96 3.97 -2.26 -9.43
CA GLN A 96 3.82 -2.42 -7.96
C GLN A 96 4.68 -3.57 -7.36
N VAL A 97 5.79 -3.90 -8.01
CA VAL A 97 6.72 -4.93 -7.54
C VAL A 97 7.34 -4.50 -6.21
N SER A 98 7.27 -5.35 -5.20
CA SER A 98 7.91 -5.08 -3.92
C SER A 98 9.19 -5.89 -3.74
N SER A 99 10.16 -5.30 -3.04
CA SER A 99 11.48 -5.86 -2.76
C SER A 99 11.92 -5.45 -1.35
N TYR A 100 13.11 -5.85 -0.91
CA TYR A 100 13.59 -5.60 0.46
C TYR A 100 13.38 -4.17 0.96
N ALA A 101 13.72 -3.16 0.17
CA ALA A 101 13.56 -1.77 0.58
C ALA A 101 12.09 -1.34 0.70
N SER A 102 11.25 -1.78 -0.23
CA SER A 102 9.80 -1.52 -0.16
C SER A 102 9.13 -2.33 0.95
N TRP A 103 9.55 -3.59 1.18
CA TRP A 103 9.07 -4.39 2.33
C TRP A 103 9.37 -3.71 3.65
N GLY A 104 10.63 -3.26 3.86
CA GLY A 104 10.99 -2.50 5.05
C GLY A 104 10.15 -1.24 5.24
N SER A 105 9.83 -0.52 4.17
CA SER A 105 8.97 0.67 4.21
C SER A 105 7.53 0.30 4.59
N ILE A 106 6.99 -0.79 4.05
CA ILE A 106 5.64 -1.28 4.37
C ILE A 106 5.58 -1.72 5.84
N GLU A 107 6.58 -2.49 6.31
CA GLU A 107 6.65 -2.93 7.70
C GLU A 107 6.80 -1.75 8.67
N PHE A 108 7.61 -0.74 8.32
CA PHE A 108 7.73 0.50 9.09
C PHE A 108 6.37 1.20 9.23
N ALA A 109 5.65 1.38 8.13
CA ALA A 109 4.33 2.01 8.18
C ALA A 109 3.30 1.18 8.97
N ASN A 110 3.38 -0.15 8.90
CA ASN A 110 2.49 -1.04 9.64
C ASN A 110 2.81 -1.12 11.15
N ALA A 111 4.10 -1.33 11.48
CA ALA A 111 4.52 -1.60 12.87
C ALA A 111 4.79 -0.31 13.65
N VAL A 112 5.38 0.72 13.02
CA VAL A 112 5.81 1.95 13.70
C VAL A 112 4.77 3.05 13.59
N LEU A 113 4.19 3.26 12.37
CA LEU A 113 3.18 4.30 12.16
C LEU A 113 1.75 3.81 12.44
N GLY A 114 1.54 2.50 12.57
CA GLY A 114 0.24 1.93 12.95
C GLY A 114 -0.79 1.83 11.83
N ALA A 115 -0.42 2.01 10.56
CA ALA A 115 -1.34 1.82 9.44
C ALA A 115 -1.66 0.34 9.22
N LYS A 116 -2.90 -0.06 9.48
CA LYS A 116 -3.32 -1.48 9.53
C LYS A 116 -4.03 -1.97 8.27
N LEU A 117 -4.29 -1.11 7.30
CA LEU A 117 -4.74 -1.50 5.96
C LEU A 117 -3.60 -1.37 4.96
N ILE A 118 -3.34 -2.42 4.19
CA ILE A 118 -2.42 -2.43 3.05
C ILE A 118 -3.22 -2.75 1.78
N VAL A 119 -3.13 -1.89 0.77
CA VAL A 119 -3.74 -2.11 -0.55
C VAL A 119 -2.65 -2.27 -1.59
N VAL A 120 -2.59 -3.43 -2.24
CA VAL A 120 -1.78 -3.64 -3.43
C VAL A 120 -2.60 -3.18 -4.63
N LEU A 121 -2.21 -2.06 -5.23
CA LEU A 121 -2.94 -1.40 -6.30
C LEU A 121 -2.23 -1.58 -7.65
N GLY A 122 -2.74 -2.49 -8.47
CA GLY A 122 -2.40 -2.57 -9.88
C GLY A 122 -3.24 -1.61 -10.72
N HIS A 123 -3.01 -1.58 -12.03
CA HIS A 123 -3.85 -0.81 -12.94
C HIS A 123 -3.92 -1.45 -14.33
N THR A 124 -4.99 -1.21 -15.05
CA THR A 124 -5.14 -1.67 -16.44
C THR A 124 -4.05 -1.06 -17.34
N GLU A 125 -3.71 -1.75 -18.43
CA GLU A 125 -2.72 -1.27 -19.41
C GLU A 125 -1.34 -0.94 -18.77
N CYS A 126 -0.91 -1.72 -17.75
CA CYS A 126 0.37 -1.52 -17.09
C CYS A 126 1.54 -1.90 -18.00
N GLY A 127 2.43 -0.93 -18.31
CA GLY A 127 3.56 -1.15 -19.21
C GLY A 127 4.55 -2.21 -18.71
N ALA A 128 4.81 -2.30 -17.41
CA ALA A 128 5.69 -3.31 -16.84
C ALA A 128 5.08 -4.73 -16.96
N VAL A 129 3.76 -4.87 -16.76
CA VAL A 129 3.07 -6.14 -16.95
C VAL A 129 3.03 -6.51 -18.43
N ALA A 130 2.74 -5.57 -19.31
CA ALA A 130 2.78 -5.80 -20.76
C ALA A 130 4.16 -6.26 -21.24
N ALA A 131 5.23 -5.67 -20.70
CA ALA A 131 6.60 -6.12 -20.99
C ALA A 131 6.85 -7.54 -20.49
N ALA A 132 6.42 -7.90 -19.28
CA ALA A 132 6.57 -9.25 -18.73
C ALA A 132 5.82 -10.32 -19.57
N VAL A 133 4.70 -9.92 -20.18
CA VAL A 133 3.89 -10.80 -21.04
C VAL A 133 4.49 -10.98 -22.45
N ASN A 134 5.02 -9.90 -23.05
CA ASN A 134 5.30 -9.83 -24.48
C ASN A 134 6.78 -9.71 -24.85
N VAL A 135 7.65 -9.24 -23.94
CA VAL A 135 9.04 -8.91 -24.26
C VAL A 135 9.98 -9.98 -23.70
N PRO A 136 10.78 -10.65 -24.54
CA PRO A 136 11.69 -11.71 -24.09
C PRO A 136 12.87 -11.17 -23.27
N GLU A 137 13.40 -10.01 -23.66
CA GLU A 137 14.55 -9.37 -23.02
C GLU A 137 14.31 -7.88 -22.79
N VAL A 138 14.85 -7.36 -21.70
CA VAL A 138 14.77 -5.96 -21.30
C VAL A 138 16.13 -5.47 -20.82
N PRO A 139 16.49 -4.19 -21.04
CA PRO A 139 17.82 -3.68 -20.70
C PRO A 139 17.99 -3.41 -19.20
N GLY A 140 19.22 -3.58 -18.73
CA GLY A 140 19.69 -3.11 -17.43
C GLY A 140 18.83 -3.58 -16.26
N HIS A 141 18.58 -2.71 -15.30
CA HIS A 141 17.84 -3.02 -14.09
C HIS A 141 16.34 -3.24 -14.29
N VAL A 142 15.78 -2.91 -15.46
CA VAL A 142 14.39 -3.23 -15.80
C VAL A 142 14.12 -4.73 -15.67
N VAL A 143 15.12 -5.56 -15.91
CA VAL A 143 15.04 -7.03 -15.77
C VAL A 143 14.56 -7.47 -14.37
N THR A 144 14.91 -6.75 -13.32
CA THR A 144 14.49 -7.09 -11.93
C THR A 144 12.98 -6.96 -11.77
N LEU A 145 12.38 -5.92 -12.34
CA LEU A 145 10.93 -5.70 -12.33
C LEU A 145 10.20 -6.78 -13.14
N ILE A 146 10.69 -7.02 -14.36
CA ILE A 146 10.07 -7.98 -15.28
C ILE A 146 10.13 -9.40 -14.71
N ASN A 147 11.26 -9.80 -14.13
CA ASN A 147 11.39 -11.13 -13.52
C ASN A 147 10.44 -11.33 -12.33
N ALA A 148 10.17 -10.28 -11.56
CA ALA A 148 9.21 -10.35 -10.45
C ALA A 148 7.75 -10.48 -10.94
N ILE A 149 7.43 -9.99 -12.16
CA ILE A 149 6.09 -10.04 -12.75
C ILE A 149 5.90 -11.32 -13.59
N LYS A 150 6.97 -11.88 -14.17
CA LYS A 150 6.92 -13.09 -15.03
C LYS A 150 6.07 -14.23 -14.48
N PRO A 151 6.09 -14.59 -13.17
CA PRO A 151 5.23 -15.65 -12.65
C PRO A 151 3.74 -15.40 -12.92
N ALA A 152 3.27 -14.17 -12.74
CA ALA A 152 1.88 -13.80 -13.03
C ALA A 152 1.56 -13.89 -14.54
N ALA A 153 2.48 -13.45 -15.39
CA ALA A 153 2.34 -13.57 -16.85
C ALA A 153 2.30 -15.04 -17.31
N GLN A 154 3.06 -15.91 -16.67
CA GLN A 154 3.08 -17.36 -16.95
C GLN A 154 1.80 -18.05 -16.47
N ALA A 155 1.36 -17.77 -15.24
CA ALA A 155 0.13 -18.34 -14.66
C ALA A 155 -1.13 -18.02 -15.51
N THR A 156 -1.11 -16.90 -16.21
CA THR A 156 -2.26 -16.45 -17.03
C THR A 156 -2.11 -16.75 -18.53
N LYS A 157 -1.05 -17.46 -18.93
CA LYS A 157 -0.70 -17.68 -20.34
C LYS A 157 -1.83 -18.32 -21.17
N ASN A 158 -2.59 -19.24 -20.57
CA ASN A 158 -3.63 -20.01 -21.23
C ASN A 158 -5.05 -19.53 -20.94
N LEU A 159 -5.21 -18.40 -20.20
CA LEU A 159 -6.53 -17.86 -19.91
C LEU A 159 -7.12 -17.18 -21.15
N GLN A 160 -8.44 -17.33 -21.32
CA GLN A 160 -9.18 -16.63 -22.38
C GLN A 160 -9.31 -15.14 -22.08
N GLY A 161 -9.42 -14.30 -23.10
CA GLY A 161 -9.63 -12.87 -22.98
C GLY A 161 -8.36 -12.02 -23.03
N ASN A 162 -8.37 -10.86 -22.37
CA ASN A 162 -7.22 -9.94 -22.38
C ASN A 162 -6.11 -10.45 -21.45
N ARG A 163 -5.06 -10.96 -22.06
CA ARG A 163 -3.91 -11.57 -21.37
C ARG A 163 -3.19 -10.58 -20.45
N ILE A 164 -3.07 -9.32 -20.85
CA ILE A 164 -2.40 -8.30 -20.01
C ILE A 164 -3.24 -8.01 -18.77
N GLU A 165 -4.55 -7.84 -18.91
CA GLU A 165 -5.46 -7.61 -17.77
C GLU A 165 -5.48 -8.80 -16.80
N SER A 166 -5.50 -10.02 -17.33
CA SER A 166 -5.40 -11.22 -16.50
C SER A 166 -4.07 -11.26 -15.72
N ALA A 167 -2.96 -10.92 -16.37
CA ALA A 167 -1.64 -10.85 -15.73
C ALA A 167 -1.57 -9.71 -14.70
N VAL A 168 -2.23 -8.57 -14.91
CA VAL A 168 -2.33 -7.48 -13.91
C VAL A 168 -3.03 -7.98 -12.65
N LYS A 169 -4.22 -8.58 -12.77
CA LYS A 169 -4.97 -9.12 -11.62
C LYS A 169 -4.18 -10.21 -10.88
N MET A 170 -3.55 -11.11 -11.63
CA MET A 170 -2.71 -12.17 -11.07
C MET A 170 -1.48 -11.61 -10.33
N ASN A 171 -0.79 -10.61 -10.90
CA ASN A 171 0.34 -9.97 -10.25
C ASN A 171 -0.06 -9.28 -8.94
N VAL A 172 -1.20 -8.59 -8.91
CA VAL A 172 -1.76 -8.02 -7.67
C VAL A 172 -1.99 -9.10 -6.63
N ALA A 173 -2.66 -10.20 -6.99
CA ALA A 173 -3.00 -11.27 -6.07
C ALA A 173 -1.75 -11.98 -5.52
N MET A 174 -0.75 -12.26 -6.37
CA MET A 174 0.53 -12.84 -5.94
C MET A 174 1.29 -11.90 -4.99
N GLN A 175 1.31 -10.59 -5.24
CA GLN A 175 1.94 -9.62 -4.34
C GLN A 175 1.20 -9.54 -2.99
N VAL A 176 -0.13 -9.62 -2.96
CA VAL A 176 -0.90 -9.72 -1.71
C VAL A 176 -0.50 -10.95 -0.91
N ASN A 177 -0.45 -12.12 -1.56
CA ASN A 177 -0.06 -13.37 -0.91
C ASN A 177 1.38 -13.32 -0.39
N GLN A 178 2.30 -12.72 -1.14
CA GLN A 178 3.69 -12.52 -0.72
C GLN A 178 3.77 -11.65 0.54
N LEU A 179 3.09 -10.52 0.58
CA LEU A 179 3.09 -9.62 1.74
C LEU A 179 2.45 -10.28 2.97
N ARG A 180 1.41 -11.09 2.81
CA ARG A 180 0.76 -11.84 3.90
C ARG A 180 1.69 -12.86 4.56
N GLN A 181 2.69 -13.35 3.83
CA GLN A 181 3.66 -14.34 4.31
C GLN A 181 4.98 -13.73 4.74
N LEU A 182 5.13 -12.41 4.66
CA LEU A 182 6.38 -11.73 4.96
C LEU A 182 6.67 -11.74 6.47
N GLU A 183 7.58 -12.62 6.86
CA GLU A 183 8.07 -12.77 8.23
C GLU A 183 9.11 -11.67 8.56
N PRO A 184 9.20 -11.26 9.84
CA PRO A 184 8.37 -11.68 10.98
C PRO A 184 7.20 -10.73 11.29
N VAL A 185 7.07 -9.61 10.57
CA VAL A 185 6.19 -8.49 10.97
C VAL A 185 4.79 -8.65 10.40
N LEU A 186 4.67 -8.69 9.07
CA LEU A 186 3.36 -8.68 8.42
C LEU A 186 2.60 -9.99 8.64
N SER A 187 3.28 -11.15 8.51
CA SER A 187 2.64 -12.44 8.71
C SER A 187 1.97 -12.56 10.07
N LYS A 188 2.66 -12.14 11.16
CA LYS A 188 2.11 -12.15 12.51
C LYS A 188 0.95 -11.18 12.67
N SER A 189 1.07 -9.97 12.11
CA SER A 189 0.02 -8.95 12.19
C SER A 189 -1.24 -9.35 11.41
N VAL A 190 -1.08 -10.04 10.28
CA VAL A 190 -2.19 -10.61 9.50
C VAL A 190 -2.83 -11.78 10.24
N ALA A 191 -2.01 -12.73 10.75
CA ALA A 191 -2.50 -13.90 11.46
C ALA A 191 -3.29 -13.54 12.74
N SER A 192 -2.92 -12.45 13.41
CA SER A 192 -3.64 -11.93 14.58
C SER A 192 -4.89 -11.11 14.23
N GLY A 193 -5.19 -10.90 12.94
CA GLY A 193 -6.31 -10.07 12.49
C GLY A 193 -6.11 -8.56 12.64
N GLN A 194 -4.93 -8.11 13.07
CA GLN A 194 -4.64 -6.68 13.25
C GLN A 194 -4.45 -5.95 11.92
N THR A 195 -3.87 -6.63 10.93
CA THR A 195 -3.60 -6.04 9.61
C THR A 195 -4.40 -6.76 8.53
N LYS A 196 -5.01 -5.96 7.67
CA LYS A 196 -5.72 -6.42 6.48
C LYS A 196 -4.92 -6.04 5.22
N ILE A 197 -4.66 -7.02 4.35
CA ILE A 197 -3.98 -6.81 3.06
C ILE A 197 -4.94 -7.22 1.96
N VAL A 198 -5.27 -6.28 1.07
CA VAL A 198 -6.21 -6.47 -0.04
C VAL A 198 -5.57 -6.12 -1.38
N GLY A 199 -6.08 -6.69 -2.46
CA GLY A 199 -5.68 -6.37 -3.82
C GLY A 199 -6.75 -5.55 -4.53
N ALA A 200 -6.31 -4.62 -5.39
CA ALA A 200 -7.21 -3.82 -6.20
C ALA A 200 -6.59 -3.48 -7.57
N VAL A 201 -7.42 -3.16 -8.54
CA VAL A 201 -7.02 -2.73 -9.88
C VAL A 201 -7.71 -1.41 -10.21
N TYR A 202 -6.91 -0.40 -10.54
CA TYR A 202 -7.37 0.88 -11.04
C TYR A 202 -7.59 0.83 -12.55
N HIS A 203 -8.75 1.21 -13.01
CA HIS A 203 -9.12 1.26 -14.42
C HIS A 203 -8.83 2.63 -15.01
N LEU A 204 -7.78 2.74 -15.83
CA LEU A 204 -7.33 4.00 -16.43
C LEU A 204 -8.40 4.73 -17.23
N ARG A 205 -9.33 4.01 -17.85
CA ARG A 205 -10.37 4.60 -18.72
C ARG A 205 -11.56 5.16 -17.94
N THR A 206 -11.80 4.67 -16.73
CA THR A 206 -13.00 5.03 -15.95
C THR A 206 -12.69 5.72 -14.63
N GLY A 207 -11.42 5.68 -14.19
CA GLY A 207 -11.03 6.18 -12.88
C GLY A 207 -11.49 5.31 -11.71
N LYS A 208 -12.13 4.16 -11.94
CA LYS A 208 -12.64 3.28 -10.90
C LYS A 208 -11.58 2.33 -10.38
N VAL A 209 -11.64 2.01 -9.10
CA VAL A 209 -10.85 0.96 -8.45
C VAL A 209 -11.76 -0.24 -8.18
N GLU A 210 -11.38 -1.41 -8.71
CA GLU A 210 -12.02 -2.70 -8.47
C GLU A 210 -11.21 -3.46 -7.42
N PHE A 211 -11.81 -3.80 -6.27
CA PHE A 211 -11.17 -4.67 -5.29
C PHE A 211 -11.35 -6.13 -5.67
N LEU A 212 -10.26 -6.90 -5.61
CA LEU A 212 -10.27 -8.33 -5.91
C LEU A 212 -10.95 -9.11 -4.77
N SER A 213 -11.70 -10.16 -5.12
CA SER A 213 -12.27 -11.06 -4.12
C SER A 213 -11.19 -11.86 -3.38
N GLU A 214 -11.44 -12.21 -2.13
CA GLU A 214 -10.53 -13.03 -1.34
C GLU A 214 -10.31 -14.41 -1.99
N GLU A 215 -11.35 -14.98 -2.57
CA GLU A 215 -11.28 -16.24 -3.31
C GLU A 215 -10.26 -16.16 -4.47
N TYR A 216 -10.31 -15.07 -5.27
CA TYR A 216 -9.36 -14.86 -6.35
C TYR A 216 -7.92 -14.75 -5.84
N ILE A 217 -7.70 -14.01 -4.74
CA ILE A 217 -6.38 -13.83 -4.14
C ILE A 217 -5.84 -15.17 -3.62
N LEU A 218 -6.66 -15.96 -2.94
CA LEU A 218 -6.25 -17.26 -2.42
C LEU A 218 -5.94 -18.28 -3.51
N ALA A 219 -6.62 -18.20 -4.66
CA ALA A 219 -6.35 -19.06 -5.82
C ALA A 219 -5.04 -18.72 -6.55
N ALA A 220 -4.49 -17.53 -6.36
CA ALA A 220 -3.26 -17.03 -6.99
C ALA A 220 -1.97 -17.42 -6.20
N ARG A 221 -1.81 -18.72 -5.87
CA ARG A 221 -0.67 -19.27 -5.11
C ARG A 221 0.37 -19.88 -6.01
#